data_bb37b6eb344cd915da16577749c05488
#
_entry.id   bb37b6eb344cd915da16577749c05488
#
_cell.length_a   1.000
_cell.length_b   1.000
_cell.length_c   1.000
_cell.angle_alpha   90.00
_cell.angle_beta   90.00
_cell.angle_gamma   90.00
#
_symmetry.space_group_name_H-M   'P 1'
#
loop_
_entity.id
_entity.type
_entity.pdbx_description
1 polymer ?
#
loop_
_entity_poly.entity_id
_entity_poly.type
_entity_poly.pdbx_seq_one_letter_code
_entity_poly.pdbx_strand_id
1 'polypeptide(L)'
;ADRSVPLYRRKTDATMHAAGGMLSSAPDLATFLIAQLGDGKVGRKQRLPASVIRASHARQADTDGKYLDFARDGYAWGWYTGEYKGRRMLHHFGGFAGFHAHLSFMPDAGIGLVVLNNEDMLGARLTNLIADYAYGIALGEHGIAAKADERFAKLASDARELEQAAVRQRDALKARPWRLSLPRTAYAGRYQHADLGEVRVTLQADDSLAVRWGQLQAVASGFDKPDHVRVE
;
A
#
# COMPACT_ATOMS: atom_id res chain seq x y z
N ALA A 1 11.16 -20.32 -0.01
CA ALA A 1 10.17 -20.68 1.00
C ALA A 1 9.04 -19.66 0.92
N ASP A 2 7.80 -20.13 0.90
CA ASP A 2 6.62 -19.27 0.98
C ASP A 2 6.67 -18.52 2.32
N ARG A 3 6.72 -17.19 2.24
CA ARG A 3 6.80 -16.29 3.39
C ARG A 3 5.51 -15.51 3.58
N SER A 4 4.37 -16.09 3.23
CA SER A 4 3.08 -15.46 3.48
C SER A 4 2.91 -15.25 4.99
N VAL A 5 2.63 -13.99 5.36
CA VAL A 5 2.40 -13.60 6.75
C VAL A 5 0.92 -13.26 6.90
N PRO A 6 0.23 -13.79 7.92
CA PRO A 6 -1.14 -13.41 8.19
C PRO A 6 -1.29 -11.91 8.42
N LEU A 7 -2.27 -11.28 7.79
CA LEU A 7 -2.57 -9.87 8.01
C LEU A 7 -3.37 -9.70 9.29
N TYR A 8 -2.86 -8.90 10.21
CA TYR A 8 -3.57 -8.54 11.44
C TYR A 8 -4.60 -7.44 11.24
N ARG A 9 -4.41 -6.59 10.22
CA ARG A 9 -5.35 -5.51 9.90
C ARG A 9 -6.32 -5.97 8.83
N ARG A 10 -7.60 -6.00 9.18
CA ARG A 10 -8.68 -6.34 8.26
C ARG A 10 -9.62 -5.16 8.12
N LYS A 11 -10.01 -4.85 6.90
CA LYS A 11 -11.14 -3.97 6.63
C LYS A 11 -12.42 -4.73 6.87
N THR A 12 -13.40 -4.06 7.44
CA THR A 12 -14.75 -4.56 7.63
C THR A 12 -15.73 -3.56 7.03
N ASP A 13 -17.00 -3.95 6.89
CA ASP A 13 -18.06 -3.06 6.39
C ASP A 13 -18.22 -1.79 7.26
N ALA A 14 -17.75 -1.84 8.51
CA ALA A 14 -17.78 -0.71 9.43
C ALA A 14 -16.56 0.21 9.36
N THR A 15 -15.51 -0.15 8.59
CA THR A 15 -14.23 0.58 8.59
C THR A 15 -13.74 0.90 7.18
N MET A 16 -13.28 2.14 6.97
CA MET A 16 -12.62 2.59 5.73
C MET A 16 -13.43 2.31 4.44
N HIS A 17 -14.75 2.28 4.52
CA HIS A 17 -15.60 1.84 3.42
C HIS A 17 -15.41 2.71 2.17
N ALA A 18 -15.38 4.04 2.31
CA ALA A 18 -15.20 4.97 1.20
C ALA A 18 -13.73 5.12 0.76
N ALA A 19 -12.77 4.95 1.70
CA ALA A 19 -11.34 5.14 1.44
C ALA A 19 -10.64 3.79 1.29
N GLY A 20 -10.56 3.28 0.06
CA GLY A 20 -9.87 2.02 -0.25
C GLY A 20 -10.59 0.78 0.31
N GLY A 21 -11.90 0.81 0.47
CA GLY A 21 -12.72 -0.34 0.91
C GLY A 21 -13.04 -1.32 -0.21
N MET A 22 -12.84 -0.95 -1.46
CA MET A 22 -13.16 -1.80 -2.60
C MET A 22 -12.12 -2.92 -2.77
N LEU A 23 -12.61 -4.13 -2.99
CA LEU A 23 -11.82 -5.30 -3.39
C LEU A 23 -12.17 -5.65 -4.83
N SER A 24 -11.18 -6.01 -5.64
CA SER A 24 -11.40 -6.40 -7.03
C SER A 24 -10.31 -7.36 -7.52
N SER A 25 -10.48 -7.86 -8.74
CA SER A 25 -9.51 -8.67 -9.45
C SER A 25 -8.86 -7.88 -10.61
N ALA A 26 -7.68 -8.31 -11.06
CA ALA A 26 -7.04 -7.67 -12.21
C ALA A 26 -7.89 -7.74 -13.49
N PRO A 27 -8.58 -8.85 -13.82
CA PRO A 27 -9.50 -8.89 -14.99
C PRO A 27 -10.67 -7.91 -14.88
N ASP A 28 -11.27 -7.76 -13.70
CA ASP A 28 -12.39 -6.84 -13.50
C ASP A 28 -11.94 -5.39 -13.64
N LEU A 29 -10.78 -5.05 -13.04
CA LEU A 29 -10.20 -3.71 -13.17
C LEU A 29 -9.72 -3.43 -14.60
N ALA A 30 -9.23 -4.43 -15.34
CA ALA A 30 -8.95 -4.27 -16.76
C ALA A 30 -10.22 -3.97 -17.55
N THR A 31 -11.34 -4.64 -17.25
CA THR A 31 -12.65 -4.35 -17.85
C THR A 31 -13.10 -2.93 -17.52
N PHE A 32 -12.87 -2.45 -16.31
CA PHE A 32 -13.12 -1.07 -15.92
C PHE A 32 -12.26 -0.09 -16.72
N LEU A 33 -10.96 -0.37 -16.91
CA LEU A 33 -10.08 0.48 -17.74
C LEU A 33 -10.51 0.48 -19.22
N ILE A 34 -10.99 -0.64 -19.75
CA ILE A 34 -11.57 -0.70 -21.10
C ILE A 34 -12.76 0.26 -21.21
N ALA A 35 -13.63 0.31 -20.19
CA ALA A 35 -14.74 1.26 -20.17
C ALA A 35 -14.24 2.71 -20.08
N GLN A 36 -13.18 2.99 -19.31
CA GLN A 36 -12.58 4.33 -19.23
C GLN A 36 -12.02 4.78 -20.59
N LEU A 37 -11.30 3.90 -21.29
CA LEU A 37 -10.73 4.16 -22.61
C LEU A 37 -11.75 4.21 -23.74
N GLY A 38 -12.87 3.49 -23.59
CA GLY A 38 -13.92 3.34 -24.59
C GLY A 38 -15.13 4.26 -24.40
N ASP A 39 -15.00 5.39 -23.72
CA ASP A 39 -16.13 6.28 -23.41
C ASP A 39 -17.32 5.52 -22.77
N GLY A 40 -17.03 4.60 -21.88
CA GLY A 40 -18.03 3.81 -21.16
C GLY A 40 -18.48 2.54 -21.89
N LYS A 41 -17.88 2.20 -23.03
CA LYS A 41 -18.16 0.98 -23.77
C LYS A 41 -17.28 -0.17 -23.32
N VAL A 42 -17.86 -1.36 -23.24
CA VAL A 42 -17.14 -2.64 -23.12
C VAL A 42 -17.63 -3.55 -24.26
N GLY A 43 -16.74 -3.81 -25.20
CA GLY A 43 -17.10 -4.42 -26.47
C GLY A 43 -18.08 -3.52 -27.26
N ARG A 44 -19.23 -4.09 -27.65
CA ARG A 44 -20.27 -3.33 -28.38
C ARG A 44 -21.33 -2.68 -27.46
N LYS A 45 -21.25 -2.87 -26.15
CA LYS A 45 -22.28 -2.42 -25.21
C LYS A 45 -21.84 -1.16 -24.47
N GLN A 46 -22.69 -0.11 -24.47
CA GLN A 46 -22.55 1.02 -23.58
C GLN A 46 -22.89 0.56 -22.16
N ARG A 47 -21.92 0.62 -21.25
CA ARG A 47 -22.06 0.23 -19.83
C ARG A 47 -22.20 1.44 -18.91
N LEU A 48 -21.50 2.52 -19.24
CA LEU A 48 -21.52 3.79 -18.53
C LEU A 48 -21.77 4.92 -19.50
N PRO A 49 -22.46 5.99 -19.12
CA PRO A 49 -22.67 7.14 -19.99
C PRO A 49 -21.33 7.78 -20.41
N ALA A 50 -21.14 8.02 -21.69
CA ALA A 50 -19.92 8.62 -22.21
C ALA A 50 -19.63 10.01 -21.61
N SER A 51 -20.68 10.80 -21.35
CA SER A 51 -20.55 12.12 -20.70
C SER A 51 -19.99 12.01 -19.27
N VAL A 52 -20.38 10.98 -18.52
CA VAL A 52 -19.88 10.72 -17.17
C VAL A 52 -18.40 10.35 -17.22
N ILE A 53 -18.00 9.46 -18.14
CA ILE A 53 -16.60 9.08 -18.31
C ILE A 53 -15.75 10.32 -18.65
N ARG A 54 -16.15 11.12 -19.64
CA ARG A 54 -15.40 12.33 -20.00
C ARG A 54 -15.34 13.35 -18.85
N ALA A 55 -16.43 13.54 -18.11
CA ALA A 55 -16.46 14.40 -16.94
C ALA A 55 -15.52 13.88 -15.83
N SER A 56 -15.47 12.56 -15.64
CA SER A 56 -14.59 11.94 -14.63
C SER A 56 -13.10 12.06 -14.95
N HIS A 57 -12.74 12.32 -16.21
CA HIS A 57 -11.36 12.54 -16.64
C HIS A 57 -10.95 14.02 -16.63
N ALA A 58 -11.90 14.92 -16.48
CA ALA A 58 -11.65 16.35 -16.46
C ALA A 58 -11.04 16.74 -15.10
N ARG A 59 -9.93 17.50 -15.14
CA ARG A 59 -9.28 18.02 -13.93
C ARG A 59 -10.25 18.95 -13.18
N GLN A 60 -10.43 18.68 -11.89
CA GLN A 60 -11.31 19.43 -10.99
C GLN A 60 -10.52 20.30 -10.01
N ALA A 61 -9.33 19.85 -9.63
CA ALA A 61 -8.44 20.55 -8.72
C ALA A 61 -7.01 20.47 -9.23
N ASP A 62 -6.24 21.50 -8.98
CA ASP A 62 -4.81 21.53 -9.26
C ASP A 62 -4.06 20.81 -8.16
N THR A 63 -3.05 20.04 -8.54
CA THR A 63 -2.05 19.48 -7.63
C THR A 63 -0.68 19.76 -8.22
N ASP A 64 0.32 19.79 -7.36
CA ASP A 64 1.71 19.85 -7.80
C ASP A 64 2.46 18.75 -7.04
N GLY A 65 2.97 17.77 -7.78
CA GLY A 65 3.64 16.66 -7.12
C GLY A 65 4.04 15.54 -8.05
N LYS A 66 4.57 14.51 -7.41
CA LYS A 66 5.01 13.30 -8.09
C LYS A 66 4.85 12.10 -7.17
N TYR A 67 4.43 11.00 -7.71
CA TYR A 67 4.45 9.72 -7.03
C TYR A 67 5.38 8.77 -7.76
N LEU A 68 6.57 8.53 -7.21
CA LEU A 68 7.67 7.83 -7.88
C LEU A 68 7.95 8.48 -9.25
N ASP A 69 7.75 7.76 -10.36
CA ASP A 69 8.00 8.27 -11.71
C ASP A 69 6.79 9.01 -12.33
N PHE A 70 5.63 9.05 -11.65
CA PHE A 70 4.38 9.59 -12.18
C PHE A 70 4.14 11.02 -11.71
N ALA A 71 4.19 11.97 -12.64
CA ALA A 71 3.84 13.36 -12.38
C ALA A 71 2.34 13.51 -12.09
N ARG A 72 2.00 14.50 -11.25
CA ARG A 72 0.62 14.86 -10.87
C ARG A 72 0.46 16.36 -11.01
N ASP A 73 -0.35 16.78 -11.97
CA ASP A 73 -0.67 18.17 -12.23
C ASP A 73 -2.09 18.56 -11.79
N GLY A 74 -2.91 17.55 -11.48
CA GLY A 74 -4.27 17.76 -11.01
C GLY A 74 -4.96 16.50 -10.52
N TYR A 75 -6.20 16.68 -10.04
CA TYR A 75 -7.06 15.61 -9.59
C TYR A 75 -8.43 15.73 -10.25
N ALA A 76 -8.91 14.62 -10.78
CA ALA A 76 -10.23 14.45 -11.39
C ALA A 76 -11.13 13.60 -10.47
N TRP A 77 -12.16 12.93 -11.00
CA TRP A 77 -13.01 12.06 -10.18
C TRP A 77 -12.31 10.72 -9.88
N GLY A 78 -11.53 10.70 -8.80
CA GLY A 78 -10.77 9.51 -8.39
C GLY A 78 -9.52 9.24 -9.21
N TRP A 79 -9.08 10.18 -10.07
CA TRP A 79 -7.87 10.06 -10.87
C TRP A 79 -6.93 11.24 -10.64
N TYR A 80 -5.66 10.99 -10.40
CA TYR A 80 -4.64 11.99 -10.64
C TYR A 80 -4.45 12.15 -12.14
N THR A 81 -4.32 13.39 -12.59
CA THR A 81 -3.93 13.72 -13.95
C THR A 81 -2.44 14.06 -13.98
N GLY A 82 -1.82 13.86 -15.13
CA GLY A 82 -0.42 14.21 -15.34
C GLY A 82 0.08 13.70 -16.67
N GLU A 83 1.39 13.76 -16.83
CA GLU A 83 2.07 13.26 -18.03
C GLU A 83 3.07 12.17 -17.67
N TYR A 84 3.17 11.17 -18.53
CA TYR A 84 4.15 10.10 -18.41
C TYR A 84 4.62 9.66 -19.79
N LYS A 85 5.94 9.64 -20.01
CA LYS A 85 6.56 9.33 -21.30
C LYS A 85 6.00 10.18 -22.47
N GLY A 86 5.80 11.50 -22.23
CA GLY A 86 5.28 12.44 -23.22
C GLY A 86 3.81 12.23 -23.58
N ARG A 87 3.04 11.51 -22.75
CA ARG A 87 1.63 11.24 -22.95
C ARG A 87 0.81 11.60 -21.74
N ARG A 88 -0.38 12.13 -22.00
CA ARG A 88 -1.38 12.32 -20.94
C ARG A 88 -1.68 10.99 -20.26
N MET A 89 -1.65 10.98 -18.93
CA MET A 89 -1.97 9.81 -18.12
C MET A 89 -2.94 10.18 -17.02
N LEU A 90 -3.90 9.30 -16.79
CA LEU A 90 -4.70 9.27 -15.57
C LEU A 90 -4.30 8.05 -14.77
N HIS A 91 -4.13 8.26 -13.45
CA HIS A 91 -3.69 7.17 -12.59
C HIS A 91 -4.21 7.31 -11.17
N HIS A 92 -4.37 6.19 -10.48
CA HIS A 92 -4.54 6.13 -9.04
C HIS A 92 -3.88 4.87 -8.50
N PHE A 93 -3.16 5.04 -7.41
CA PHE A 93 -2.46 3.95 -6.74
C PHE A 93 -3.06 3.76 -5.36
N GLY A 94 -2.97 2.56 -4.84
CA GLY A 94 -3.47 2.23 -3.52
C GLY A 94 -2.51 1.33 -2.77
N GLY A 95 -2.53 1.47 -1.47
CA GLY A 95 -1.82 0.57 -0.56
C GLY A 95 -2.66 0.34 0.68
N PHE A 96 -2.69 -0.90 1.12
CA PHE A 96 -3.21 -1.30 2.42
C PHE A 96 -2.32 -2.41 2.94
N ALA A 97 -2.27 -2.62 4.25
CA ALA A 97 -1.38 -3.59 4.85
C ALA A 97 -1.35 -4.92 4.06
N GLY A 98 -0.19 -5.28 3.52
CA GLY A 98 0.03 -6.47 2.72
C GLY A 98 -0.31 -6.38 1.23
N PHE A 99 -0.85 -5.25 0.74
CA PHE A 99 -1.26 -5.11 -0.66
C PHE A 99 -0.88 -3.78 -1.26
N HIS A 100 -0.56 -3.79 -2.55
CA HIS A 100 -0.39 -2.57 -3.33
C HIS A 100 -1.06 -2.71 -4.69
N ALA A 101 -1.68 -1.62 -5.16
CA ALA A 101 -2.41 -1.56 -6.42
C ALA A 101 -1.95 -0.37 -7.26
N HIS A 102 -1.85 -0.57 -8.57
CA HIS A 102 -1.61 0.44 -9.58
C HIS A 102 -2.67 0.33 -10.65
N LEU A 103 -3.42 1.41 -10.86
CA LEU A 103 -4.31 1.60 -12.00
C LEU A 103 -3.86 2.84 -12.74
N SER A 104 -3.69 2.71 -14.06
CA SER A 104 -3.38 3.86 -14.91
C SER A 104 -3.84 3.62 -16.34
N PHE A 105 -4.05 4.69 -17.08
CA PHE A 105 -4.32 4.62 -18.51
C PHE A 105 -3.90 5.91 -19.22
N MET A 106 -3.60 5.77 -20.49
CA MET A 106 -3.25 6.83 -21.44
C MET A 106 -4.36 6.93 -22.49
N PRO A 107 -5.31 7.86 -22.36
CA PRO A 107 -6.45 7.96 -23.29
C PRO A 107 -6.02 8.08 -24.75
N ASP A 108 -5.02 8.91 -25.03
CA ASP A 108 -4.56 9.20 -26.39
C ASP A 108 -3.80 8.02 -27.03
N ALA A 109 -3.26 7.12 -26.22
CA ALA A 109 -2.59 5.90 -26.68
C ALA A 109 -3.52 4.68 -26.68
N GLY A 110 -4.68 4.75 -26.06
CA GLY A 110 -5.60 3.63 -25.93
C GLY A 110 -5.07 2.50 -25.04
N ILE A 111 -4.17 2.81 -24.11
CA ILE A 111 -3.48 1.81 -23.27
C ILE A 111 -3.90 2.01 -21.82
N GLY A 112 -4.24 0.92 -21.15
CA GLY A 112 -4.48 0.88 -19.71
C GLY A 112 -3.70 -0.24 -19.04
N LEU A 113 -3.35 -0.05 -17.78
CA LEU A 113 -2.57 -0.98 -16.98
C LEU A 113 -3.15 -1.16 -15.58
N VAL A 114 -3.25 -2.41 -15.17
CA VAL A 114 -3.55 -2.82 -13.80
C VAL A 114 -2.41 -3.68 -13.29
N VAL A 115 -1.86 -3.34 -12.13
CA VAL A 115 -0.92 -4.19 -11.41
C VAL A 115 -1.41 -4.31 -9.98
N LEU A 116 -1.61 -5.53 -9.51
CA LEU A 116 -1.96 -5.86 -8.13
C LEU A 116 -0.87 -6.75 -7.56
N ASN A 117 -0.41 -6.45 -6.36
CA ASN A 117 0.50 -7.32 -5.64
C ASN A 117 0.14 -7.43 -4.16
N ASN A 118 0.64 -8.47 -3.51
CA ASN A 118 0.51 -8.75 -2.08
C ASN A 118 1.86 -8.58 -1.35
N GLU A 119 2.60 -7.56 -1.73
CA GLU A 119 3.88 -7.18 -1.14
C GLU A 119 3.75 -5.77 -0.54
N ASP A 120 4.19 -5.59 0.70
CA ASP A 120 3.95 -4.38 1.49
C ASP A 120 5.17 -3.45 1.56
N MET A 121 6.39 -3.99 1.57
CA MET A 121 7.61 -3.19 1.76
C MET A 121 8.04 -2.44 0.49
N LEU A 122 7.97 -3.11 -0.65
CA LEU A 122 8.42 -2.60 -1.93
C LEU A 122 7.31 -2.56 -2.99
N GLY A 123 6.09 -2.88 -2.59
CA GLY A 123 4.95 -3.02 -3.50
C GLY A 123 4.74 -1.83 -4.43
N ALA A 124 4.89 -0.60 -3.92
CA ALA A 124 4.83 0.60 -4.72
C ALA A 124 5.96 0.69 -5.77
N ARG A 125 7.18 0.34 -5.37
CA ARG A 125 8.35 0.36 -6.29
C ARG A 125 8.23 -0.75 -7.34
N LEU A 126 7.71 -1.92 -6.95
CA LEU A 126 7.48 -3.05 -7.85
C LEU A 126 6.42 -2.71 -8.89
N THR A 127 5.24 -2.20 -8.49
CA THR A 127 4.19 -1.80 -9.43
C THR A 127 4.64 -0.70 -10.37
N ASN A 128 5.41 0.28 -9.88
CA ASN A 128 5.98 1.35 -10.70
C ASN A 128 6.95 0.80 -11.77
N LEU A 129 7.81 -0.12 -11.38
CA LEU A 129 8.78 -0.74 -12.28
C LEU A 129 8.09 -1.60 -13.37
N ILE A 130 7.08 -2.37 -12.98
CA ILE A 130 6.25 -3.14 -13.92
C ILE A 130 5.52 -2.18 -14.88
N ALA A 131 4.99 -1.07 -14.37
CA ALA A 131 4.31 -0.08 -15.19
C ALA A 131 5.25 0.60 -16.18
N ASP A 132 6.45 1.01 -15.75
CA ASP A 132 7.46 1.61 -16.64
C ASP A 132 7.83 0.64 -17.78
N TYR A 133 8.05 -0.63 -17.45
CA TYR A 133 8.36 -1.67 -18.43
C TYR A 133 7.22 -1.91 -19.40
N ALA A 134 6.00 -2.09 -18.90
CA ALA A 134 4.82 -2.36 -19.74
C ALA A 134 4.51 -1.19 -20.69
N TYR A 135 4.52 0.04 -20.20
CA TYR A 135 4.33 1.22 -21.04
C TYR A 135 5.49 1.42 -22.01
N GLY A 136 6.73 1.14 -21.58
CA GLY A 136 7.89 1.21 -22.49
C GLY A 136 7.75 0.27 -23.67
N ILE A 137 7.35 -0.99 -23.44
CA ILE A 137 7.07 -1.96 -24.53
C ILE A 137 5.92 -1.45 -25.40
N ALA A 138 4.81 -1.06 -24.81
CA ALA A 138 3.61 -0.66 -25.54
C ALA A 138 3.82 0.61 -26.39
N LEU A 139 4.74 1.48 -25.98
CA LEU A 139 5.11 2.71 -26.69
C LEU A 139 6.33 2.54 -27.61
N GLY A 140 6.93 1.35 -27.69
CA GLY A 140 8.07 1.06 -28.55
C GLY A 140 9.39 1.69 -28.05
N GLU A 141 9.58 1.86 -26.74
CA GLU A 141 10.79 2.43 -26.16
C GLU A 141 11.99 1.48 -26.39
N HIS A 142 13.01 1.97 -27.08
CA HIS A 142 14.23 1.20 -27.30
C HIS A 142 14.99 0.96 -25.99
N GLY A 143 15.52 -0.26 -25.82
CA GLY A 143 16.33 -0.62 -24.66
C GLY A 143 15.56 -0.80 -23.34
N ILE A 144 14.23 -0.72 -23.37
CA ILE A 144 13.40 -0.82 -22.15
C ILE A 144 13.62 -2.14 -21.40
N ALA A 145 13.86 -3.26 -22.09
CA ALA A 145 14.10 -4.54 -21.46
C ALA A 145 15.40 -4.52 -20.61
N ALA A 146 16.52 -4.07 -21.18
CA ALA A 146 17.77 -3.99 -20.45
C ALA A 146 17.68 -3.03 -19.24
N LYS A 147 17.02 -1.88 -19.41
CA LYS A 147 16.74 -0.94 -18.32
C LYS A 147 15.86 -1.56 -17.23
N ALA A 148 14.88 -2.35 -17.60
CA ALA A 148 14.02 -3.05 -16.66
C ALA A 148 14.80 -4.12 -15.89
N ASP A 149 15.62 -4.93 -16.55
CA ASP A 149 16.44 -5.96 -15.92
C ASP A 149 17.37 -5.37 -14.86
N GLU A 150 18.05 -4.26 -15.17
CA GLU A 150 18.91 -3.53 -14.21
C GLU A 150 18.10 -3.05 -13.00
N ARG A 151 16.94 -2.43 -13.22
CA ARG A 151 16.08 -1.92 -12.15
C ARG A 151 15.49 -3.05 -11.31
N PHE A 152 15.11 -4.18 -11.92
CA PHE A 152 14.63 -5.36 -11.19
C PHE A 152 15.75 -5.99 -10.34
N ALA A 153 16.97 -6.11 -10.88
CA ALA A 153 18.11 -6.59 -10.13
C ALA A 153 18.40 -5.73 -8.89
N LYS A 154 18.35 -4.39 -9.08
CA LYS A 154 18.49 -3.44 -7.98
C LYS A 154 17.37 -3.60 -6.95
N LEU A 155 16.12 -3.68 -7.38
CA LEU A 155 14.98 -3.87 -6.47
C LEU A 155 15.10 -5.15 -5.66
N ALA A 156 15.56 -6.23 -6.29
CA ALA A 156 15.80 -7.50 -5.61
C ALA A 156 16.96 -7.44 -4.59
N SER A 157 17.98 -6.62 -4.86
CA SER A 157 19.05 -6.34 -3.89
C SER A 157 18.53 -5.53 -2.71
N ASP A 158 17.81 -4.43 -2.99
CA ASP A 158 17.21 -3.59 -1.96
C ASP A 158 16.25 -4.39 -1.05
N ALA A 159 15.50 -5.34 -1.62
CA ALA A 159 14.60 -6.23 -0.86
C ALA A 159 15.37 -7.07 0.16
N ARG A 160 16.49 -7.66 -0.24
CA ARG A 160 17.34 -8.46 0.66
C ARG A 160 17.95 -7.61 1.78
N GLU A 161 18.41 -6.42 1.44
CA GLU A 161 18.98 -5.47 2.41
C GLU A 161 17.94 -5.03 3.45
N LEU A 162 16.73 -4.68 2.98
CA LEU A 162 15.62 -4.28 3.86
C LEU A 162 15.19 -5.42 4.77
N GLU A 163 15.11 -6.66 4.26
CA GLU A 163 14.79 -7.83 5.06
C GLU A 163 15.83 -8.05 6.17
N GLN A 164 17.12 -7.98 5.83
CA GLN A 164 18.20 -8.11 6.82
C GLN A 164 18.16 -6.97 7.84
N ALA A 165 17.89 -5.73 7.38
CA ALA A 165 17.76 -4.58 8.25
C ALA A 165 16.57 -4.73 9.22
N ALA A 166 15.42 -5.22 8.74
CA ALA A 166 14.25 -5.48 9.56
C ALA A 166 14.52 -6.55 10.65
N VAL A 167 15.25 -7.62 10.30
CA VAL A 167 15.66 -8.62 11.29
C VAL A 167 16.56 -8.00 12.35
N ARG A 168 17.63 -7.30 11.94
CA ARG A 168 18.53 -6.61 12.88
C ARG A 168 17.80 -5.61 13.78
N GLN A 169 16.89 -4.82 13.20
CA GLN A 169 16.10 -3.86 13.96
C GLN A 169 15.19 -4.54 14.99
N ARG A 170 14.51 -5.61 14.59
CA ARG A 170 13.65 -6.39 15.51
C ARG A 170 14.46 -6.98 16.67
N ASP A 171 15.63 -7.54 16.38
CA ASP A 171 16.49 -8.12 17.41
C ASP A 171 17.02 -7.02 18.36
N ALA A 172 17.41 -5.87 17.83
CA ALA A 172 17.82 -4.72 18.64
C ALA A 172 16.66 -4.19 19.51
N LEU A 173 15.44 -4.17 19.00
CA LEU A 173 14.25 -3.76 19.76
C LEU A 173 13.95 -4.73 20.91
N LYS A 174 14.06 -6.04 20.67
CA LYS A 174 13.88 -7.06 21.70
C LYS A 174 14.95 -7.02 22.78
N ALA A 175 16.17 -6.65 22.42
CA ALA A 175 17.30 -6.55 23.34
C ALA A 175 17.30 -5.26 24.18
N ARG A 176 16.37 -4.32 23.96
CA ARG A 176 16.30 -3.10 24.73
C ARG A 176 16.08 -3.36 26.22
N PRO A 177 16.82 -2.68 27.10
CA PRO A 177 16.59 -2.80 28.53
C PRO A 177 15.24 -2.24 28.94
N TRP A 178 14.59 -2.89 29.88
CA TRP A 178 13.40 -2.35 30.52
C TRP A 178 13.79 -1.18 31.44
N ARG A 179 13.07 -0.07 31.31
CA ARG A 179 13.27 1.14 32.15
C ARG A 179 12.01 1.42 32.96
N LEU A 180 11.49 0.39 33.61
CA LEU A 180 10.30 0.48 34.45
C LEU A 180 10.72 0.87 35.88
N SER A 181 10.02 1.85 36.49
CA SER A 181 10.25 2.31 37.87
C SER A 181 9.70 1.31 38.90
N LEU A 182 8.77 0.46 38.51
CA LEU A 182 8.16 -0.55 39.37
C LEU A 182 8.44 -1.97 38.83
N PRO A 183 8.29 -3.01 39.64
CA PRO A 183 8.33 -4.39 39.18
C PRO A 183 7.25 -4.62 38.10
N ARG A 184 7.53 -5.50 37.13
CA ARG A 184 6.58 -5.78 36.01
C ARG A 184 5.20 -6.23 36.48
N THR A 185 5.14 -6.89 37.64
CA THR A 185 3.88 -7.26 38.29
C THR A 185 2.94 -6.09 38.54
N ALA A 186 3.50 -4.92 38.83
CA ALA A 186 2.71 -3.70 39.11
C ALA A 186 2.06 -3.12 37.85
N TYR A 187 2.53 -3.49 36.66
CA TYR A 187 1.95 -3.05 35.38
C TYR A 187 0.90 -4.03 34.84
N ALA A 188 0.76 -5.20 35.44
CA ALA A 188 -0.31 -6.13 35.08
C ALA A 188 -1.66 -5.59 35.53
N GLY A 189 -2.66 -5.62 34.64
CA GLY A 189 -3.97 -5.08 34.95
C GLY A 189 -4.84 -4.80 33.74
N ARG A 190 -5.97 -4.16 34.00
CA ARG A 190 -6.92 -3.70 32.99
C ARG A 190 -6.92 -2.16 33.01
N TYR A 191 -6.67 -1.59 31.85
CA TYR A 191 -6.63 -0.15 31.65
C TYR A 191 -7.78 0.24 30.72
N GLN A 192 -8.53 1.27 31.07
CA GLN A 192 -9.70 1.70 30.33
C GLN A 192 -9.53 3.17 29.88
N HIS A 193 -9.84 3.43 28.64
CA HIS A 193 -9.97 4.77 28.10
C HIS A 193 -11.30 4.92 27.38
N ALA A 194 -11.95 6.08 27.52
CA ALA A 194 -13.28 6.31 26.94
C ALA A 194 -13.32 6.10 25.41
N ASP A 195 -12.30 6.62 24.72
CA ASP A 195 -12.25 6.59 23.23
C ASP A 195 -11.46 5.40 22.69
N LEU A 196 -10.51 4.84 23.45
CA LEU A 196 -9.60 3.80 22.99
C LEU A 196 -9.98 2.40 23.48
N GLY A 197 -10.97 2.31 24.37
CA GLY A 197 -11.43 1.04 24.92
C GLY A 197 -10.49 0.46 25.98
N GLU A 198 -10.53 -0.87 26.14
CA GLU A 198 -9.77 -1.60 27.16
C GLU A 198 -8.43 -2.10 26.61
N VAL A 199 -7.37 -1.89 27.37
CA VAL A 199 -6.07 -2.56 27.22
C VAL A 199 -5.88 -3.49 28.42
N ARG A 200 -5.54 -4.75 28.17
CA ARG A 200 -5.21 -5.72 29.22
C ARG A 200 -3.73 -6.07 29.14
N VAL A 201 -3.06 -5.93 30.27
CA VAL A 201 -1.65 -6.32 30.44
C VAL A 201 -1.60 -7.53 31.38
N THR A 202 -0.96 -8.60 30.97
CA THR A 202 -0.84 -9.84 31.76
C THR A 202 0.63 -10.20 31.91
N LEU A 203 1.07 -10.43 33.16
CA LEU A 203 2.38 -10.99 33.44
C LEU A 203 2.37 -12.47 33.08
N GLN A 204 3.35 -12.92 32.31
CA GLN A 204 3.53 -14.32 31.92
C GLN A 204 4.51 -15.03 32.85
N ALA A 205 4.58 -16.36 32.76
CA ALA A 205 5.45 -17.18 33.58
C ALA A 205 6.96 -16.92 33.38
N ASP A 206 7.32 -16.42 32.20
CA ASP A 206 8.69 -16.01 31.85
C ASP A 206 9.03 -14.54 32.22
N ASP A 207 8.20 -13.93 33.08
CA ASP A 207 8.30 -12.53 33.48
C ASP A 207 8.11 -11.53 32.33
N SER A 208 7.61 -11.94 31.17
CA SER A 208 7.22 -11.03 30.09
C SER A 208 5.82 -10.44 30.33
N LEU A 209 5.53 -9.28 29.69
CA LEU A 209 4.21 -8.67 29.71
C LEU A 209 3.50 -8.90 28.38
N ALA A 210 2.44 -9.68 28.40
CA ALA A 210 1.53 -9.80 27.25
C ALA A 210 0.51 -8.66 27.29
N VAL A 211 0.33 -8.00 26.16
CA VAL A 211 -0.60 -6.86 26.00
C VAL A 211 -1.66 -7.24 24.98
N ARG A 212 -2.92 -7.02 25.34
CA ARG A 212 -4.07 -7.18 24.46
C ARG A 212 -4.86 -5.88 24.39
N TRP A 213 -5.13 -5.43 23.15
CA TRP A 213 -5.97 -4.28 22.87
C TRP A 213 -6.94 -4.62 21.73
N GLY A 214 -8.18 -4.86 22.06
CA GLY A 214 -9.16 -5.37 21.10
C GLY A 214 -8.73 -6.70 20.49
N GLN A 215 -8.50 -6.72 19.19
CA GLN A 215 -7.98 -7.89 18.45
C GLN A 215 -6.45 -7.95 18.39
N LEU A 216 -5.77 -6.88 18.78
CA LEU A 216 -4.31 -6.83 18.78
C LEU A 216 -3.78 -7.54 20.03
N GLN A 217 -2.76 -8.36 19.84
CA GLN A 217 -2.09 -9.07 20.92
C GLN A 217 -0.59 -9.18 20.61
N ALA A 218 0.24 -8.81 21.57
CA ALA A 218 1.67 -8.93 21.43
C ALA A 218 2.36 -9.02 22.80
N VAL A 219 3.64 -9.40 22.81
CA VAL A 219 4.49 -9.37 24.00
C VAL A 219 5.24 -8.03 24.00
N ALA A 220 5.19 -7.31 25.12
CA ALA A 220 5.88 -6.06 25.27
C ALA A 220 7.39 -6.23 25.33
N SER A 221 8.12 -5.24 24.87
CA SER A 221 9.57 -5.10 24.98
C SER A 221 9.95 -3.77 25.63
N GLY A 222 11.22 -3.63 26.01
CA GLY A 222 11.75 -2.40 26.59
C GLY A 222 11.63 -1.21 25.63
N PHE A 223 11.52 -0.01 26.21
CA PHE A 223 11.45 1.25 25.47
C PHE A 223 12.45 2.27 26.00
N ASP A 224 12.79 3.28 25.18
CA ASP A 224 13.84 4.25 25.53
C ASP A 224 13.43 5.24 26.63
N LYS A 225 12.11 5.41 26.85
CA LYS A 225 11.58 6.28 27.90
C LYS A 225 11.27 5.49 29.18
N PRO A 226 11.51 6.07 30.38
CA PRO A 226 11.08 5.47 31.64
C PRO A 226 9.56 5.19 31.64
N ASP A 227 9.17 4.08 32.25
CA ASP A 227 7.77 3.63 32.40
C ASP A 227 6.97 3.52 31.09
N HIS A 228 7.67 3.28 30.01
CA HIS A 228 7.07 2.97 28.72
C HIS A 228 7.49 1.58 28.26
N VAL A 229 6.61 0.94 27.54
CA VAL A 229 6.85 -0.34 26.84
C VAL A 229 6.51 -0.21 25.37
N ARG A 230 7.15 -0.99 24.56
CA ARG A 230 6.82 -1.14 23.14
C ARG A 230 6.02 -2.43 22.92
N VAL A 231 4.95 -2.34 22.15
CA VAL A 231 4.08 -3.46 21.79
C VAL A 231 4.00 -3.52 20.26
N GLU A 232 4.45 -4.64 19.67
CA GLU A 232 4.50 -4.87 18.22
C GLU A 232 3.87 -6.22 17.84
#